data_670eef233001117133aa8ef40c308c64
#
_entry.id   670eef233001117133aa8ef40c308c64
#
_cell.length_a   1.000
_cell.length_b   1.000
_cell.length_c   1.000
_cell.angle_alpha   90.00
_cell.angle_beta   90.00
_cell.angle_gamma   90.00
#
_symmetry.space_group_name_H-M   'P 1'
#
loop_
_entity.id
_entity.type
_entity.pdbx_description
1 polymer ?
#
loop_
_entity_poly.entity_id
_entity_poly.type
_entity_poly.pdbx_seq_one_letter_code
_entity_poly.pdbx_strand_id
1 'polypeptide(L)'
;MKESRRSAALCGVMTLVLFAVLSGYMHARLAYAGTWGQTLALAALFTAVAGGAMLAVARLQRPTRGALLLSCAFIMLTMLARVSMLDYVTADYTSFLSKWVELFREGGFKTLGQNVGDYNLLYQYVLLLIAKVPLHDLYLIKLFTVIFDYALAVAMMRAAGYFAGEKAAIPVMMIVCALPTTLIDGACWGQCDTVYAFLVVMSLYWMKSKKPVRAAVMLSLAFAFKLQTIFFFPVVLLALIHGEYKPKHALAFALAYLVTMLP
;
A
#
# COMPACT_ATOMS: atom_id res chain seq x y z
N MET A 1 5.19 28.91 -7.70
CA MET A 1 5.43 28.09 -8.90
C MET A 1 6.88 27.59 -9.04
N LYS A 2 7.91 28.44 -8.96
CA LYS A 2 9.33 28.01 -9.09
C LYS A 2 9.79 26.99 -8.03
N GLU A 3 9.37 27.15 -6.79
CA GLU A 3 9.77 26.26 -5.68
C GLU A 3 9.15 24.86 -5.79
N SER A 4 7.87 24.78 -6.16
CA SER A 4 7.20 23.49 -6.41
C SER A 4 7.85 22.72 -7.58
N ARG A 5 8.27 23.41 -8.65
CA ARG A 5 9.01 22.78 -9.77
C ARG A 5 10.37 22.25 -9.33
N ARG A 6 11.10 22.98 -8.47
CA ARG A 6 12.40 22.55 -7.94
C ARG A 6 12.28 21.33 -7.02
N SER A 7 11.26 21.29 -6.18
CA SER A 7 10.98 20.13 -5.32
C SER A 7 10.62 18.90 -6.15
N ALA A 8 9.78 19.05 -7.19
CA ALA A 8 9.44 17.95 -8.09
C ALA A 8 10.67 17.46 -8.88
N ALA A 9 11.54 18.37 -9.34
CA ALA A 9 12.77 18.00 -10.03
C ALA A 9 13.72 17.22 -9.11
N LEU A 10 13.85 17.62 -7.83
CA LEU A 10 14.64 16.89 -6.84
C LEU A 10 14.09 15.47 -6.63
N CYS A 11 12.78 15.32 -6.43
CA CYS A 11 12.15 13.99 -6.32
C CYS A 11 12.43 13.16 -7.59
N GLY A 12 12.34 13.74 -8.77
CA GLY A 12 12.63 13.06 -10.03
C GLY A 12 14.08 12.54 -10.11
N VAL A 13 15.06 13.36 -9.75
CA VAL A 13 16.46 12.95 -9.70
C VAL A 13 16.67 11.80 -8.71
N MET A 14 16.14 11.93 -7.48
CA MET A 14 16.26 10.88 -6.46
C MET A 14 15.57 9.57 -6.90
N THR A 15 14.44 9.68 -7.60
CA THR A 15 13.74 8.52 -8.18
C THR A 15 14.60 7.84 -9.27
N LEU A 16 15.25 8.60 -10.15
CA LEU A 16 16.15 8.04 -11.18
C LEU A 16 17.37 7.36 -10.56
N VAL A 17 17.96 7.96 -9.53
CA VAL A 17 19.07 7.34 -8.77
C VAL A 17 18.63 6.03 -8.14
N LEU A 18 17.45 6.03 -7.50
CA LEU A 18 16.89 4.80 -6.92
C LEU A 18 16.65 3.73 -7.98
N PHE A 19 16.10 4.10 -9.14
CA PHE A 19 15.88 3.18 -10.24
C PHE A 19 17.18 2.50 -10.70
N ALA A 20 18.25 3.27 -10.90
CA ALA A 20 19.54 2.72 -11.27
C ALA A 20 20.10 1.75 -10.22
N VAL A 21 20.02 2.13 -8.93
CA VAL A 21 20.46 1.29 -7.82
C VAL A 21 19.65 0.01 -7.72
N LEU A 22 18.31 0.10 -7.79
CA LEU A 22 17.43 -1.06 -7.71
C LEU A 22 17.62 -2.00 -8.90
N SER A 23 17.76 -1.46 -10.12
CA SER A 23 17.98 -2.28 -11.32
C SER A 23 19.26 -3.12 -11.19
N GLY A 24 20.36 -2.51 -10.76
CA GLY A 24 21.62 -3.23 -10.55
C GLY A 24 21.52 -4.24 -9.40
N TYR A 25 20.95 -3.84 -8.27
CA TYR A 25 20.77 -4.72 -7.12
C TYR A 25 19.89 -5.94 -7.43
N MET A 26 18.71 -5.70 -8.01
CA MET A 26 17.74 -6.76 -8.33
C MET A 26 18.31 -7.74 -9.34
N HIS A 27 19.01 -7.25 -10.38
CA HIS A 27 19.62 -8.11 -11.37
C HIS A 27 20.73 -9.01 -10.79
N ALA A 28 21.52 -8.45 -9.86
CA ALA A 28 22.65 -9.15 -9.27
C ALA A 28 22.29 -10.09 -8.13
N ARG A 29 21.16 -9.85 -7.44
CA ARG A 29 20.85 -10.47 -6.14
C ARG A 29 19.55 -11.23 -6.08
N LEU A 30 18.51 -10.86 -6.85
CA LEU A 30 17.23 -11.54 -6.76
C LEU A 30 17.21 -12.83 -7.58
N ALA A 31 16.81 -13.93 -6.92
CA ALA A 31 16.81 -15.27 -7.50
C ALA A 31 15.82 -15.42 -8.68
N TYR A 32 14.69 -14.70 -8.64
CA TYR A 32 13.60 -14.81 -9.63
C TYR A 32 13.42 -13.53 -10.44
N ALA A 33 14.44 -12.66 -10.54
CA ALA A 33 14.37 -11.41 -11.30
C ALA A 33 14.15 -11.64 -12.81
N GLY A 34 14.51 -12.81 -13.30
CA GLY A 34 14.32 -13.20 -14.69
C GLY A 34 15.30 -12.52 -15.65
N THR A 35 14.81 -12.19 -16.85
CA THR A 35 15.59 -11.47 -17.86
C THR A 35 15.87 -10.03 -17.42
N TRP A 36 16.86 -9.39 -18.06
CA TRP A 36 17.16 -7.97 -17.81
C TRP A 36 15.93 -7.07 -17.99
N GLY A 37 15.10 -7.36 -19.01
CA GLY A 37 13.85 -6.62 -19.23
C GLY A 37 12.86 -6.76 -18.09
N GLN A 38 12.71 -7.97 -17.53
CA GLN A 38 11.84 -8.24 -16.37
C GLN A 38 12.38 -7.55 -15.11
N THR A 39 13.70 -7.58 -14.90
CA THR A 39 14.36 -6.86 -13.82
C THR A 39 14.12 -5.36 -13.89
N LEU A 40 14.27 -4.75 -15.07
CA LEU A 40 14.00 -3.31 -15.27
C LEU A 40 12.53 -2.97 -15.00
N ALA A 41 11.60 -3.81 -15.46
CA ALA A 41 10.18 -3.62 -15.20
C ALA A 41 9.87 -3.69 -13.69
N LEU A 42 10.43 -4.68 -12.99
CA LEU A 42 10.28 -4.82 -11.55
C LEU A 42 10.86 -3.61 -10.80
N ALA A 43 12.09 -3.21 -11.14
CA ALA A 43 12.75 -2.04 -10.56
C ALA A 43 11.95 -0.75 -10.80
N ALA A 44 11.37 -0.58 -11.99
CA ALA A 44 10.53 0.57 -12.31
C ALA A 44 9.27 0.61 -11.43
N LEU A 45 8.62 -0.53 -11.17
CA LEU A 45 7.44 -0.62 -10.32
C LEU A 45 7.75 -0.23 -8.88
N PHE A 46 8.80 -0.80 -8.25
CA PHE A 46 9.20 -0.43 -6.89
C PHE A 46 9.66 1.03 -6.80
N THR A 47 10.38 1.50 -7.81
CA THR A 47 10.83 2.90 -7.88
C THR A 47 9.64 3.86 -8.01
N ALA A 48 8.61 3.51 -8.78
CA ALA A 48 7.41 4.32 -8.93
C ALA A 48 6.68 4.49 -7.59
N VAL A 49 6.62 3.44 -6.76
CA VAL A 49 6.06 3.50 -5.40
C VAL A 49 6.83 4.50 -4.54
N ALA A 50 8.15 4.37 -4.48
CA ALA A 50 9.00 5.28 -3.70
C ALA A 50 8.91 6.72 -4.22
N GLY A 51 8.97 6.92 -5.54
CA GLY A 51 8.82 8.22 -6.19
C GLY A 51 7.46 8.87 -5.92
N GLY A 52 6.39 8.08 -5.91
CA GLY A 52 5.06 8.52 -5.49
C GLY A 52 5.01 9.02 -4.06
N ALA A 53 5.65 8.31 -3.12
CA ALA A 53 5.77 8.73 -1.73
C ALA A 53 6.60 10.03 -1.59
N MET A 54 7.73 10.14 -2.29
CA MET A 54 8.55 11.37 -2.31
C MET A 54 7.75 12.57 -2.83
N LEU A 55 7.02 12.39 -3.92
CA LEU A 55 6.15 13.42 -4.48
C LEU A 55 4.99 13.78 -3.55
N ALA A 56 4.44 12.82 -2.81
CA ALA A 56 3.40 13.07 -1.80
C ALA A 56 3.95 13.96 -0.68
N VAL A 57 5.14 13.68 -0.16
CA VAL A 57 5.82 14.55 0.84
C VAL A 57 6.02 15.95 0.29
N ALA A 58 6.59 16.07 -0.91
CA ALA A 58 6.88 17.37 -1.53
C ALA A 58 5.63 18.22 -1.76
N ARG A 59 4.50 17.59 -2.15
CA ARG A 59 3.25 18.30 -2.48
C ARG A 59 2.38 18.59 -1.27
N LEU A 60 2.32 17.67 -0.32
CA LEU A 60 1.41 17.76 0.83
C LEU A 60 2.03 18.59 1.96
N GLN A 61 3.33 18.43 2.22
CA GLN A 61 4.01 19.08 3.34
C GLN A 61 4.82 20.32 2.94
N ARG A 62 5.21 20.43 1.67
CA ARG A 62 6.04 21.54 1.15
C ARG A 62 7.26 21.83 2.04
N PRO A 63 8.05 20.81 2.42
CA PRO A 63 9.14 20.96 3.37
C PRO A 63 10.27 21.82 2.80
N THR A 64 11.17 22.26 3.70
CA THR A 64 12.45 22.85 3.27
C THR A 64 13.24 21.87 2.40
N ARG A 65 14.19 22.35 1.60
CA ARG A 65 15.01 21.47 0.75
C ARG A 65 15.76 20.40 1.54
N GLY A 66 16.32 20.77 2.69
CA GLY A 66 17.02 19.82 3.56
C GLY A 66 16.09 18.73 4.10
N ALA A 67 14.91 19.10 4.57
CA ALA A 67 13.90 18.16 5.03
C ALA A 67 13.38 17.26 3.90
N LEU A 68 13.22 17.80 2.68
CA LEU A 68 12.84 17.00 1.51
C LEU A 68 13.93 16.00 1.13
N LEU A 69 15.20 16.43 1.08
CA LEU A 69 16.33 15.55 0.79
C LEU A 69 16.41 14.41 1.80
N LEU A 70 16.30 14.73 3.10
CA LEU A 70 16.30 13.73 4.17
C LEU A 70 15.13 12.75 4.00
N SER A 71 13.93 13.24 3.70
CA SER A 71 12.75 12.38 3.48
C SER A 71 12.94 11.46 2.27
N CYS A 72 13.46 11.99 1.16
CA CYS A 72 13.75 11.20 -0.05
C CYS A 72 14.81 10.13 0.25
N ALA A 73 15.91 10.48 0.90
CA ALA A 73 16.96 9.53 1.28
C ALA A 73 16.42 8.43 2.19
N PHE A 74 15.56 8.79 3.15
CA PHE A 74 14.93 7.82 4.04
C PHE A 74 13.97 6.88 3.31
N ILE A 75 13.14 7.40 2.39
CA ILE A 75 12.27 6.59 1.53
C ILE A 75 13.10 5.63 0.68
N MET A 76 14.22 6.09 0.11
CA MET A 76 15.13 5.22 -0.65
C MET A 76 15.72 4.12 0.23
N LEU A 77 16.19 4.45 1.42
CA LEU A 77 16.76 3.47 2.36
C LEU A 77 15.73 2.40 2.75
N THR A 78 14.51 2.81 3.10
CA THR A 78 13.44 1.86 3.47
C THR A 78 12.94 1.05 2.28
N MET A 79 13.03 1.57 1.04
CA MET A 79 12.76 0.80 -0.17
C MET A 79 13.85 -0.24 -0.44
N LEU A 80 15.13 0.13 -0.29
CA LEU A 80 16.25 -0.81 -0.41
C LEU A 80 16.14 -1.94 0.63
N ALA A 81 15.80 -1.62 1.87
CA ALA A 81 15.55 -2.62 2.91
C ALA A 81 14.43 -3.59 2.51
N ARG A 82 13.32 -3.10 1.93
CA ARG A 82 12.23 -3.95 1.44
C ARG A 82 12.66 -4.85 0.29
N VAL A 83 13.36 -4.28 -0.67
CA VAL A 83 13.84 -5.03 -1.85
C VAL A 83 14.84 -6.11 -1.45
N SER A 84 15.65 -5.91 -0.41
CA SER A 84 16.58 -6.93 0.09
C SER A 84 15.90 -8.16 0.72
N MET A 85 14.60 -8.06 1.06
CA MET A 85 13.82 -9.15 1.66
C MET A 85 12.92 -9.88 0.63
N LEU A 86 12.93 -9.48 -0.64
CA LEU A 86 11.99 -10.01 -1.64
C LEU A 86 12.14 -11.51 -1.89
N ASP A 87 13.35 -12.05 -1.81
CA ASP A 87 13.62 -13.47 -2.03
C ASP A 87 13.19 -14.38 -0.87
N TYR A 88 12.80 -13.82 0.27
CA TYR A 88 12.37 -14.63 1.39
C TYR A 88 11.05 -15.33 1.04
N VAL A 89 11.08 -16.66 1.01
CA VAL A 89 9.92 -17.51 0.68
C VAL A 89 9.31 -18.03 1.97
N THR A 90 8.05 -17.66 2.21
CA THR A 90 7.32 -18.09 3.42
C THR A 90 6.53 -19.38 3.16
N ALA A 91 6.18 -20.08 4.24
CA ALA A 91 5.29 -21.24 4.17
C ALA A 91 3.91 -20.84 3.60
N ASP A 92 3.39 -19.64 3.93
CA ASP A 92 2.13 -19.13 3.41
C ASP A 92 2.17 -18.94 1.90
N TYR A 93 3.30 -18.43 1.38
CA TYR A 93 3.48 -18.29 -0.06
C TYR A 93 3.44 -19.66 -0.75
N THR A 94 4.24 -20.63 -0.28
CA THR A 94 4.34 -21.95 -0.92
C THR A 94 3.08 -22.80 -0.75
N SER A 95 2.41 -22.70 0.40
CA SER A 95 1.25 -23.52 0.71
C SER A 95 -0.05 -22.96 0.10
N PHE A 96 -0.16 -21.64 -0.04
CA PHE A 96 -1.40 -20.96 -0.39
C PHE A 96 -1.24 -19.98 -1.56
N LEU A 97 -0.51 -18.89 -1.40
CA LEU A 97 -0.55 -17.75 -2.33
C LEU A 97 -0.11 -18.13 -3.76
N SER A 98 0.98 -18.89 -3.91
CA SER A 98 1.45 -19.34 -5.22
C SER A 98 0.43 -20.23 -5.94
N LYS A 99 -0.20 -21.14 -5.20
CA LYS A 99 -1.25 -22.02 -5.74
C LYS A 99 -2.49 -21.24 -6.16
N TRP A 100 -2.89 -20.24 -5.37
CA TRP A 100 -4.03 -19.39 -5.73
C TRP A 100 -3.74 -18.57 -7.00
N VAL A 101 -2.53 -18.00 -7.13
CA VAL A 101 -2.13 -17.32 -8.36
C VAL A 101 -2.15 -18.26 -9.56
N GLU A 102 -1.69 -19.52 -9.39
CA GLU A 102 -1.72 -20.52 -10.47
C GLU A 102 -3.14 -20.86 -10.91
N LEU A 103 -4.08 -21.05 -9.97
CA LEU A 103 -5.50 -21.25 -10.28
C LEU A 103 -6.05 -20.08 -11.13
N PHE A 104 -5.70 -18.83 -10.82
CA PHE A 104 -6.10 -17.68 -11.62
C PHE A 104 -5.36 -17.60 -12.98
N ARG A 105 -4.14 -18.13 -13.06
CA ARG A 105 -3.39 -18.18 -14.32
C ARG A 105 -4.03 -19.15 -15.29
N GLU A 106 -4.49 -20.30 -14.79
CA GLU A 106 -5.17 -21.32 -15.58
C GLU A 106 -6.63 -20.95 -15.91
N GLY A 107 -7.43 -20.59 -14.91
CA GLY A 107 -8.88 -20.40 -15.04
C GLY A 107 -9.32 -18.97 -15.36
N GLY A 108 -8.43 -17.97 -15.16
CA GLY A 108 -8.73 -16.56 -15.42
C GLY A 108 -9.94 -16.06 -14.62
N PHE A 109 -10.81 -15.27 -15.27
CA PHE A 109 -12.02 -14.72 -14.66
C PHE A 109 -13.02 -15.80 -14.18
N LYS A 110 -12.99 -16.99 -14.77
CA LYS A 110 -13.89 -18.09 -14.38
C LYS A 110 -13.56 -18.63 -12.98
N THR A 111 -12.37 -18.34 -12.47
CA THR A 111 -11.95 -18.72 -11.11
C THR A 111 -12.52 -17.77 -10.05
N LEU A 112 -12.90 -16.54 -10.42
CA LEU A 112 -13.65 -15.65 -9.52
C LEU A 112 -15.00 -16.28 -9.18
N GLY A 113 -15.37 -16.24 -7.92
CA GLY A 113 -16.61 -16.91 -7.44
C GLY A 113 -16.44 -18.39 -7.10
N GLN A 114 -15.30 -19.00 -7.42
CA GLN A 114 -14.91 -20.27 -6.81
C GLN A 114 -14.35 -20.00 -5.41
N ASN A 115 -14.39 -21.01 -4.55
CA ASN A 115 -13.85 -20.87 -3.19
C ASN A 115 -12.32 -20.97 -3.24
N VAL A 116 -11.66 -19.86 -3.62
CA VAL A 116 -10.20 -19.74 -3.70
C VAL A 116 -9.67 -19.08 -2.43
N GLY A 117 -9.14 -19.88 -1.51
CA GLY A 117 -8.53 -19.41 -0.28
C GLY A 117 -9.52 -18.82 0.73
N ASP A 118 -8.97 -18.26 1.80
CA ASP A 118 -9.73 -17.75 2.94
C ASP A 118 -9.96 -16.22 2.89
N TYR A 119 -9.57 -15.59 1.78
CA TYR A 119 -9.75 -14.15 1.58
C TYR A 119 -11.01 -13.84 0.76
N ASN A 120 -11.62 -12.71 1.07
CA ASN A 120 -12.75 -12.19 0.33
C ASN A 120 -12.42 -11.91 -1.13
N LEU A 121 -13.46 -11.80 -1.96
CA LEU A 121 -13.38 -11.62 -3.41
C LEU A 121 -12.49 -10.46 -3.85
N LEU A 122 -12.43 -9.37 -3.08
CA LEU A 122 -11.59 -8.20 -3.40
C LEU A 122 -10.08 -8.56 -3.48
N TYR A 123 -9.59 -9.46 -2.62
CA TYR A 123 -8.21 -9.95 -2.72
C TYR A 123 -8.02 -10.89 -3.91
N GLN A 124 -9.03 -11.68 -4.26
CA GLN A 124 -8.99 -12.55 -5.43
C GLN A 124 -8.82 -11.76 -6.74
N TYR A 125 -9.41 -10.56 -6.86
CA TYR A 125 -9.13 -9.66 -7.98
C TYR A 125 -7.66 -9.25 -8.06
N VAL A 126 -7.02 -9.02 -6.93
CA VAL A 126 -5.57 -8.71 -6.89
C VAL A 126 -4.77 -9.91 -7.40
N LEU A 127 -5.08 -11.12 -6.94
CA LEU A 127 -4.40 -12.34 -7.39
C LEU A 127 -4.61 -12.59 -8.89
N LEU A 128 -5.83 -12.35 -9.40
CA LEU A 128 -6.13 -12.43 -10.83
C LEU A 128 -5.28 -11.43 -11.65
N LEU A 129 -5.12 -10.19 -11.18
CA LEU A 129 -4.27 -9.20 -11.83
C LEU A 129 -2.80 -9.64 -11.82
N ILE A 130 -2.30 -10.12 -10.68
CA ILE A 130 -0.94 -10.66 -10.53
C ILE A 130 -0.71 -11.81 -11.52
N ALA A 131 -1.66 -12.73 -11.65
CA ALA A 131 -1.57 -13.88 -12.55
C ALA A 131 -1.43 -13.51 -14.04
N LYS A 132 -1.81 -12.27 -14.44
CA LYS A 132 -1.68 -11.77 -15.83
C LYS A 132 -0.36 -11.07 -16.12
N VAL A 133 0.43 -10.74 -15.10
CA VAL A 133 1.69 -10.02 -15.28
C VAL A 133 2.82 -11.02 -15.50
N PRO A 134 3.66 -10.87 -16.54
CA PRO A 134 4.76 -11.80 -16.85
C PRO A 134 6.01 -11.56 -15.98
N LEU A 135 5.82 -11.44 -14.67
CA LEU A 135 6.85 -11.34 -13.66
C LEU A 135 6.59 -12.40 -12.58
N HIS A 136 7.60 -12.71 -11.77
CA HIS A 136 7.45 -13.70 -10.71
C HIS A 136 6.42 -13.25 -9.66
N ASP A 137 5.44 -14.08 -9.38
CA ASP A 137 4.30 -13.79 -8.51
C ASP A 137 4.71 -13.47 -7.07
N LEU A 138 5.75 -14.10 -6.52
CA LEU A 138 6.32 -13.75 -5.21
C LEU A 138 6.61 -12.25 -5.11
N TYR A 139 7.25 -11.67 -6.14
CA TYR A 139 7.62 -10.25 -6.13
C TYR A 139 6.42 -9.34 -6.38
N LEU A 140 5.44 -9.80 -7.17
CA LEU A 140 4.21 -9.03 -7.43
C LEU A 140 3.30 -8.98 -6.19
N ILE A 141 3.18 -10.09 -5.46
CA ILE A 141 2.45 -10.14 -4.19
C ILE A 141 3.10 -9.16 -3.19
N LYS A 142 4.43 -9.21 -3.05
CA LYS A 142 5.16 -8.31 -2.17
C LYS A 142 5.13 -6.85 -2.64
N LEU A 143 5.19 -6.61 -3.95
CA LEU A 143 5.01 -5.27 -4.51
C LEU A 143 3.64 -4.70 -4.12
N PHE A 144 2.57 -5.50 -4.24
CA PHE A 144 1.24 -5.07 -3.85
C PHE A 144 1.20 -4.61 -2.38
N THR A 145 1.78 -5.38 -1.47
CA THR A 145 1.85 -4.98 -0.06
C THR A 145 2.72 -3.75 0.16
N VAL A 146 3.89 -3.66 -0.50
CA VAL A 146 4.78 -2.50 -0.41
C VAL A 146 4.11 -1.21 -0.92
N ILE A 147 3.25 -1.28 -1.94
CA ILE A 147 2.43 -0.13 -2.35
C ILE A 147 1.61 0.39 -1.17
N PHE A 148 0.97 -0.50 -0.42
CA PHE A 148 0.15 -0.11 0.72
C PHE A 148 0.95 0.25 1.97
N ASP A 149 2.16 -0.25 2.15
CA ASP A 149 3.08 0.23 3.20
C ASP A 149 3.34 1.74 3.05
N TYR A 150 3.70 2.17 1.84
CA TYR A 150 3.93 3.59 1.56
C TYR A 150 2.64 4.40 1.52
N ALA A 151 1.53 3.82 1.05
CA ALA A 151 0.22 4.46 1.12
C ALA A 151 -0.20 4.69 2.58
N LEU A 152 0.00 3.71 3.46
CA LEU A 152 -0.25 3.83 4.91
C LEU A 152 0.64 4.91 5.51
N ALA A 153 1.94 4.94 5.18
CA ALA A 153 2.86 5.95 5.68
C ALA A 153 2.42 7.37 5.27
N VAL A 154 2.00 7.56 4.01
CA VAL A 154 1.47 8.85 3.53
C VAL A 154 0.12 9.19 4.18
N ALA A 155 -0.75 8.19 4.41
CA ALA A 155 -2.01 8.41 5.10
C ALA A 155 -1.80 8.84 6.56
N MET A 156 -0.87 8.18 7.25
CA MET A 156 -0.47 8.53 8.62
C MET A 156 0.20 9.91 8.70
N MET A 157 1.01 10.29 7.70
CA MET A 157 1.54 11.65 7.56
C MET A 157 0.40 12.68 7.52
N ARG A 158 -0.62 12.45 6.71
CA ARG A 158 -1.77 13.36 6.61
C ARG A 158 -2.59 13.39 7.90
N ALA A 159 -2.83 12.24 8.49
CA ALA A 159 -3.55 12.15 9.77
C ALA A 159 -2.78 12.86 10.88
N ALA A 160 -1.47 12.64 11.00
CA ALA A 160 -0.62 13.31 11.99
C ALA A 160 -0.61 14.83 11.80
N GLY A 161 -0.49 15.32 10.57
CA GLY A 161 -0.58 16.75 10.26
C GLY A 161 -1.93 17.35 10.68
N TYR A 162 -3.02 16.61 10.48
CA TYR A 162 -4.37 17.05 10.86
C TYR A 162 -4.62 17.02 12.37
N PHE A 163 -4.19 15.95 13.06
CA PHE A 163 -4.51 15.75 14.48
C PHE A 163 -3.48 16.31 15.44
N ALA A 164 -2.19 16.27 15.07
CA ALA A 164 -1.07 16.65 15.94
C ALA A 164 -0.24 17.84 15.42
N GLY A 165 -0.64 18.39 14.27
CA GLY A 165 0.01 19.53 13.63
C GLY A 165 1.09 19.15 12.63
N GLU A 166 1.37 20.09 11.71
CA GLU A 166 2.25 19.89 10.55
C GLU A 166 3.66 19.39 10.89
N LYS A 167 4.19 19.75 12.06
CA LYS A 167 5.53 19.32 12.53
C LYS A 167 5.59 17.80 12.79
N ALA A 168 4.48 17.16 13.12
CA ALA A 168 4.40 15.72 13.36
C ALA A 168 4.31 14.88 12.06
N ALA A 169 3.92 15.50 10.96
CA ALA A 169 3.57 14.80 9.73
C ALA A 169 4.73 13.95 9.17
N ILE A 170 5.86 14.58 8.83
CA ILE A 170 7.02 13.89 8.25
C ILE A 170 7.63 12.86 9.22
N PRO A 171 7.89 13.18 10.51
CA PRO A 171 8.38 12.20 11.47
C PRO A 171 7.49 10.96 11.57
N VAL A 172 6.16 11.11 11.62
CA VAL A 172 5.23 9.98 11.69
C VAL A 172 5.34 9.12 10.44
N MET A 173 5.41 9.72 9.24
CA MET A 173 5.63 8.97 8.00
C MET A 173 6.92 8.16 8.06
N MET A 174 8.03 8.77 8.49
CA MET A 174 9.32 8.09 8.60
C MET A 174 9.24 6.90 9.58
N ILE A 175 8.60 7.09 10.73
CA ILE A 175 8.39 6.02 11.71
C ILE A 175 7.62 4.88 11.05
N VAL A 176 6.48 5.16 10.39
CA VAL A 176 5.66 4.12 9.75
C VAL A 176 6.43 3.38 8.66
N CYS A 177 7.22 4.09 7.83
CA CYS A 177 8.06 3.44 6.81
C CYS A 177 9.10 2.49 7.40
N ALA A 178 9.59 2.76 8.62
CA ALA A 178 10.65 1.99 9.28
C ALA A 178 10.15 1.01 10.34
N LEU A 179 8.85 0.98 10.65
CA LEU A 179 8.31 0.02 11.61
C LEU A 179 8.66 -1.41 11.18
N PRO A 180 9.24 -2.24 12.08
CA PRO A 180 9.55 -3.64 11.76
C PRO A 180 8.33 -4.39 11.24
N THR A 181 7.14 -4.10 11.78
CA THR A 181 5.87 -4.70 11.33
C THR A 181 5.57 -4.41 9.87
N THR A 182 5.72 -3.16 9.40
CA THR A 182 5.48 -2.83 7.98
C THR A 182 6.56 -3.38 7.06
N LEU A 183 7.83 -3.44 7.53
CA LEU A 183 8.94 -3.98 6.75
C LEU A 183 8.84 -5.49 6.59
N ILE A 184 8.61 -6.21 7.69
CA ILE A 184 8.62 -7.68 7.73
C ILE A 184 7.31 -8.23 7.16
N ASP A 185 6.18 -7.68 7.57
CA ASP A 185 4.86 -8.17 7.17
C ASP A 185 4.64 -8.02 5.65
N GLY A 186 4.97 -6.86 5.09
CA GLY A 186 4.83 -6.57 3.66
C GLY A 186 5.92 -7.22 2.81
N ALA A 187 7.16 -6.74 2.93
CA ALA A 187 8.23 -7.09 2.00
C ALA A 187 8.85 -8.46 2.25
N CYS A 188 8.86 -8.94 3.50
CA CYS A 188 9.38 -10.28 3.81
C CYS A 188 8.28 -11.34 3.70
N TRP A 189 7.16 -11.14 4.38
CA TRP A 189 6.08 -12.13 4.45
C TRP A 189 5.11 -12.09 3.26
N GLY A 190 4.82 -10.90 2.72
CA GLY A 190 3.84 -10.71 1.64
C GLY A 190 2.38 -10.65 2.13
N GLN A 191 2.16 -10.35 3.41
CA GLN A 191 0.83 -10.20 4.00
C GLN A 191 0.20 -8.84 3.65
N CYS A 192 -1.11 -8.81 3.48
CA CYS A 192 -1.85 -7.62 3.07
C CYS A 192 -2.41 -6.77 4.23
N ASP A 193 -1.80 -6.85 5.42
CA ASP A 193 -2.30 -6.16 6.62
C ASP A 193 -2.25 -4.65 6.49
N THR A 194 -1.25 -4.11 5.83
CA THR A 194 -1.13 -2.67 5.57
C THR A 194 -2.24 -2.14 4.65
N VAL A 195 -2.88 -2.99 3.84
CA VAL A 195 -4.00 -2.59 2.98
C VAL A 195 -5.20 -2.17 3.80
N TYR A 196 -5.67 -3.06 4.69
CA TYR A 196 -6.83 -2.71 5.52
C TYR A 196 -6.49 -1.61 6.53
N ALA A 197 -5.27 -1.60 7.08
CA ALA A 197 -4.81 -0.56 7.99
C ALA A 197 -4.83 0.83 7.31
N PHE A 198 -4.33 0.94 6.07
CA PHE A 198 -4.42 2.16 5.26
C PHE A 198 -5.88 2.62 5.10
N LEU A 199 -6.77 1.70 4.74
CA LEU A 199 -8.19 2.01 4.52
C LEU A 199 -8.89 2.44 5.81
N VAL A 200 -8.57 1.82 6.95
CA VAL A 200 -9.07 2.21 8.27
C VAL A 200 -8.58 3.61 8.65
N VAL A 201 -7.29 3.90 8.49
CA VAL A 201 -6.72 5.23 8.75
C VAL A 201 -7.38 6.29 7.88
N MET A 202 -7.58 5.99 6.60
CA MET A 202 -8.27 6.91 5.68
C MET A 202 -9.74 7.09 6.03
N SER A 203 -10.42 6.04 6.52
CA SER A 203 -11.79 6.15 7.04
C SER A 203 -11.84 7.13 8.21
N LEU A 204 -10.97 6.97 9.22
CA LEU A 204 -10.88 7.87 10.36
C LEU A 204 -10.58 9.32 9.93
N TYR A 205 -9.60 9.50 9.06
CA TYR A 205 -9.24 10.82 8.53
C TYR A 205 -10.42 11.51 7.84
N TRP A 206 -11.15 10.80 6.96
CA TRP A 206 -12.29 11.36 6.26
C TRP A 206 -13.49 11.61 7.18
N MET A 207 -13.69 10.76 8.19
CA MET A 207 -14.73 10.96 9.21
C MET A 207 -14.48 12.27 9.95
N LYS A 208 -13.30 12.47 10.49
CA LYS A 208 -12.91 13.69 11.20
C LYS A 208 -12.86 14.92 10.29
N SER A 209 -12.55 14.73 9.01
CA SER A 209 -12.60 15.80 7.99
C SER A 209 -14.02 16.13 7.49
N LYS A 210 -15.08 15.65 8.20
CA LYS A 210 -16.49 15.89 7.86
C LYS A 210 -16.90 15.37 6.47
N LYS A 211 -16.31 14.26 6.03
CA LYS A 211 -16.63 13.56 4.77
C LYS A 211 -17.10 12.12 5.05
N PRO A 212 -18.23 11.93 5.73
CA PRO A 212 -18.63 10.64 6.28
C PRO A 212 -18.94 9.57 5.20
N VAL A 213 -19.40 9.96 4.02
CA VAL A 213 -19.61 9.00 2.90
C VAL A 213 -18.27 8.41 2.45
N ARG A 214 -17.24 9.24 2.28
CA ARG A 214 -15.89 8.73 1.96
C ARG A 214 -15.34 7.83 3.04
N ALA A 215 -15.57 8.20 4.30
CA ALA A 215 -15.18 7.39 5.45
C ALA A 215 -15.87 6.01 5.41
N ALA A 216 -17.19 5.98 5.12
CA ALA A 216 -17.96 4.74 5.01
C ALA A 216 -17.45 3.84 3.88
N VAL A 217 -17.15 4.41 2.72
CA VAL A 217 -16.57 3.67 1.58
C VAL A 217 -15.20 3.08 1.93
N MET A 218 -14.30 3.87 2.55
CA MET A 218 -12.99 3.37 2.98
C MET A 218 -13.11 2.23 3.99
N LEU A 219 -14.02 2.35 4.95
CA LEU A 219 -14.28 1.31 5.94
C LEU A 219 -14.83 0.03 5.30
N SER A 220 -15.72 0.19 4.33
CA SER A 220 -16.30 -0.91 3.57
C SER A 220 -15.22 -1.66 2.79
N LEU A 221 -14.34 -0.93 2.08
CA LEU A 221 -13.21 -1.52 1.36
C LEU A 221 -12.25 -2.24 2.32
N ALA A 222 -11.98 -1.67 3.50
CA ALA A 222 -11.16 -2.32 4.53
C ALA A 222 -11.77 -3.65 4.96
N PHE A 223 -13.06 -3.68 5.24
CA PHE A 223 -13.80 -4.86 5.66
C PHE A 223 -13.88 -5.90 4.53
N ALA A 224 -14.07 -5.46 3.29
CA ALA A 224 -14.05 -6.32 2.11
C ALA A 224 -12.67 -6.94 1.84
N PHE A 225 -11.60 -6.25 2.24
CA PHE A 225 -10.24 -6.77 2.09
C PHE A 225 -9.87 -7.76 3.19
N LYS A 226 -10.17 -7.42 4.46
CA LYS A 226 -9.81 -8.25 5.61
C LYS A 226 -10.86 -8.10 6.74
N LEU A 227 -11.45 -9.22 7.14
CA LEU A 227 -12.50 -9.24 8.16
C LEU A 227 -12.04 -8.72 9.53
N GLN A 228 -10.74 -8.71 9.81
CA GLN A 228 -10.15 -8.10 11.01
C GLN A 228 -10.52 -6.62 11.18
N THR A 229 -10.96 -5.94 10.12
CA THR A 229 -11.54 -4.59 10.20
C THR A 229 -12.69 -4.51 11.21
N ILE A 230 -13.33 -5.62 11.56
CA ILE A 230 -14.39 -5.67 12.58
C ILE A 230 -13.92 -5.13 13.94
N PHE A 231 -12.62 -5.28 14.26
CA PHE A 231 -12.04 -4.75 15.51
C PHE A 231 -12.05 -3.20 15.55
N PHE A 232 -12.28 -2.54 14.43
CA PHE A 232 -12.43 -1.08 14.36
C PHE A 232 -13.89 -0.64 14.59
N PHE A 233 -14.89 -1.53 14.54
CA PHE A 233 -16.30 -1.19 14.66
C PHE A 233 -16.68 -0.53 16.00
N PRO A 234 -16.06 -0.81 17.15
CA PRO A 234 -16.28 -0.03 18.36
C PRO A 234 -16.03 1.48 18.18
N VAL A 235 -15.00 1.86 17.38
CA VAL A 235 -14.72 3.27 17.06
C VAL A 235 -15.83 3.86 16.19
N VAL A 236 -16.39 3.07 15.26
CA VAL A 236 -17.55 3.49 14.45
C VAL A 236 -18.78 3.69 15.31
N LEU A 237 -19.01 2.82 16.30
CA LEU A 237 -20.12 2.96 17.26
C LEU A 237 -19.98 4.24 18.07
N LEU A 238 -18.79 4.53 18.59
CA LEU A 238 -18.52 5.80 19.27
C LEU A 238 -18.77 7.00 18.35
N ALA A 239 -18.39 6.93 17.09
CA ALA A 239 -18.64 7.99 16.11
C ALA A 239 -20.15 8.18 15.82
N LEU A 240 -20.96 7.11 15.87
CA LEU A 240 -22.42 7.18 15.78
C LEU A 240 -23.01 7.87 17.01
N ILE A 241 -22.57 7.52 18.21
CA ILE A 241 -23.01 8.11 19.47
C ILE A 241 -22.70 9.61 19.50
N HIS A 242 -21.52 10.01 19.03
CA HIS A 242 -21.10 11.42 18.95
C HIS A 242 -21.67 12.19 17.75
N GLY A 243 -22.50 11.56 16.92
CA GLY A 243 -23.13 12.18 15.75
C GLY A 243 -22.17 12.48 14.57
N GLU A 244 -20.93 12.00 14.62
CA GLU A 244 -19.98 12.12 13.51
C GLU A 244 -20.37 11.20 12.33
N TYR A 245 -20.94 10.05 12.64
CA TYR A 245 -21.57 9.12 11.73
C TYR A 245 -23.10 9.16 11.92
N LYS A 246 -23.85 9.02 10.84
CA LYS A 246 -25.31 8.91 10.89
C LYS A 246 -25.74 7.58 10.29
N PRO A 247 -26.86 6.96 10.72
CA PRO A 247 -27.32 5.67 10.18
C PRO A 247 -27.42 5.62 8.66
N LYS A 248 -27.76 6.76 7.99
CA LYS A 248 -27.80 6.85 6.53
C LYS A 248 -26.45 6.57 5.85
N HIS A 249 -25.32 6.76 6.53
CA HIS A 249 -23.99 6.46 5.97
C HIS A 249 -23.70 4.96 5.95
N ALA A 250 -24.46 4.16 6.73
CA ALA A 250 -24.42 2.69 6.62
C ALA A 250 -24.85 2.21 5.23
N LEU A 251 -25.72 2.95 4.54
CA LEU A 251 -26.08 2.64 3.15
C LEU A 251 -24.86 2.75 2.21
N ALA A 252 -24.04 3.79 2.37
CA ALA A 252 -22.81 3.93 1.57
C ALA A 252 -21.82 2.81 1.85
N PHE A 253 -21.70 2.36 3.10
CA PHE A 253 -20.91 1.18 3.47
C PHE A 253 -21.46 -0.08 2.77
N ALA A 254 -22.77 -0.33 2.92
CA ALA A 254 -23.40 -1.54 2.36
C ALA A 254 -23.28 -1.59 0.83
N LEU A 255 -23.57 -0.48 0.15
CA LEU A 255 -23.45 -0.42 -1.33
C LEU A 255 -22.02 -0.64 -1.80
N ALA A 256 -21.04 -0.01 -1.15
CA ALA A 256 -19.63 -0.22 -1.48
C ALA A 256 -19.22 -1.68 -1.24
N TYR A 257 -19.66 -2.30 -0.14
CA TYR A 257 -19.39 -3.70 0.13
C TYR A 257 -19.99 -4.62 -0.92
N LEU A 258 -21.27 -4.43 -1.26
CA LEU A 258 -21.93 -5.22 -2.30
C LEU A 258 -21.21 -5.14 -3.65
N VAL A 259 -20.78 -3.93 -4.05
CA VAL A 259 -20.02 -3.76 -5.32
C VAL A 259 -18.70 -4.55 -5.29
N THR A 260 -18.01 -4.61 -4.15
CA THR A 260 -16.75 -5.36 -4.04
C THR A 260 -16.93 -6.87 -3.99
N MET A 261 -18.16 -7.35 -3.75
CA MET A 261 -18.51 -8.77 -3.70
C MET A 261 -19.15 -9.28 -5.01
N LEU A 262 -19.29 -8.42 -6.01
CA LEU A 262 -19.75 -8.85 -7.34
C LEU A 262 -18.59 -9.52 -8.09
N PRO A 263 -18.78 -10.73 -8.66
CA PRO A 263 -17.78 -11.43 -9.45
C PRO A 263 -17.58 -10.79 -10.84
#